data_a7961216337028e0822dd1fa777f9c76
#
_entry.id   a7961216337028e0822dd1fa777f9c76
#
_cell.length_a   1.000
_cell.length_b   1.000
_cell.length_c   1.000
_cell.angle_alpha   90.00
_cell.angle_beta   90.00
_cell.angle_gamma   90.00
#
_symmetry.space_group_name_H-M   'P 1'
#
loop_
_entity.id
_entity.type
_entity.pdbx_description
1 polymer ?
#
loop_
_entity_poly.entity_id
_entity_poly.type
_entity_poly.pdbx_seq_one_letter_code
_entity_poly.pdbx_strand_id
1 'polypeptide(L)'
;MAIERTRMMAFIIAAGTALSACGTTKPPAESTSPVATTEPPAKQESSTTEITEGQRVFRFETFGDEQLWTDKLRLNEVVEKNVDPTTALKVGLKVDADVLPAGVLEKVDLKSPATTVALLKMNAVVGLQATVDADNHITRLGVTCALCHSTVDDSVMPGIGHRKDGWPNRNLNVGAIIALSPVLAADKKAVYQSWGPGKYDPRYNQDGKSTPLVLPPAYGLAQVKNETYTAEGPISYWNAYVAVTQMGGQGDFSDPRLGIDVKHSPDMVTSRLPALRAYQHSLPAPPPPAGSVDAAVAERGRTIFDRTCASCHVGGSGTDNNGGTLHPPADTGVDGAYAARTASKAYRTTPLRGLWQHAPYFHDGSAATLADVVAHYDRVRKLGLTPEQQRDLVEYLKSL
;
A
#
# COMPACT_ATOMS: atom_id res chain seq x y z
N MET A 1 -25.42 -46.02 -29.02
CA MET A 1 -26.74 -45.58 -29.57
C MET A 1 -26.66 -44.05 -29.59
N ALA A 2 -26.50 -43.61 -30.80
CA ALA A 2 -27.10 -42.52 -31.60
C ALA A 2 -26.72 -41.12 -31.05
N ILE A 3 -25.80 -40.34 -31.63
CA ILE A 3 -25.65 -39.70 -32.98
C ILE A 3 -26.85 -38.81 -33.34
N GLU A 4 -26.60 -37.53 -33.40
CA GLU A 4 -26.99 -36.58 -34.46
C GLU A 4 -26.42 -35.18 -34.10
N ARG A 5 -25.48 -34.64 -34.75
CA ARG A 5 -25.22 -34.07 -36.11
C ARG A 5 -26.14 -32.92 -36.50
N THR A 6 -25.51 -31.73 -36.60
CA THR A 6 -25.41 -30.78 -37.73
C THR A 6 -26.59 -29.86 -37.99
N ARG A 7 -26.31 -28.55 -38.03
CA ARG A 7 -26.45 -27.73 -39.26
C ARG A 7 -25.81 -26.33 -39.17
N MET A 8 -24.89 -26.17 -40.07
CA MET A 8 -24.24 -24.95 -40.54
C MET A 8 -25.20 -24.25 -41.52
N MET A 9 -25.34 -22.92 -41.47
CA MET A 9 -25.94 -22.15 -42.58
C MET A 9 -25.17 -20.86 -42.79
N ALA A 10 -24.45 -20.84 -43.90
CA ALA A 10 -23.83 -19.67 -44.50
C ALA A 10 -24.90 -18.89 -45.31
N PHE A 11 -24.82 -17.57 -45.31
CA PHE A 11 -25.48 -16.76 -46.35
C PHE A 11 -24.52 -15.68 -46.90
N ILE A 12 -24.64 -15.53 -48.17
CA ILE A 12 -23.82 -14.99 -49.21
C ILE A 12 -23.98 -13.46 -49.35
N ILE A 13 -22.90 -12.86 -49.81
CA ILE A 13 -22.63 -11.52 -50.34
C ILE A 13 -23.65 -11.04 -51.38
N ALA A 14 -24.00 -9.73 -51.37
CA ALA A 14 -24.39 -9.02 -52.55
C ALA A 14 -23.78 -7.61 -52.56
N ALA A 15 -22.95 -7.39 -53.56
CA ALA A 15 -22.39 -6.09 -53.96
C ALA A 15 -23.43 -5.31 -54.77
N GLY A 16 -23.52 -4.03 -54.55
CA GLY A 16 -24.32 -3.11 -55.35
C GLY A 16 -23.56 -1.80 -55.59
N THR A 17 -23.01 -1.67 -56.79
CA THR A 17 -22.44 -0.44 -57.34
C THR A 17 -23.55 0.49 -57.81
N ALA A 18 -23.45 1.80 -57.54
CA ALA A 18 -24.11 2.85 -58.31
C ALA A 18 -23.25 4.11 -58.36
N LEU A 19 -23.06 4.58 -59.60
CA LEU A 19 -22.27 5.74 -60.02
C LEU A 19 -22.98 7.08 -59.82
N SER A 20 -22.17 8.08 -59.48
CA SER A 20 -22.04 9.42 -60.08
C SER A 20 -23.25 10.36 -60.16
N ALA A 21 -23.12 11.49 -59.50
CA ALA A 21 -23.50 12.81 -60.08
C ALA A 21 -22.68 13.92 -59.38
N CYS A 22 -21.93 14.64 -60.19
CA CYS A 22 -21.22 15.88 -59.92
C CYS A 22 -22.20 17.05 -59.71
N GLY A 23 -22.18 17.67 -58.53
CA GLY A 23 -22.89 18.90 -58.23
C GLY A 23 -21.98 19.84 -57.45
N THR A 24 -21.50 20.88 -58.12
CA THR A 24 -20.74 21.99 -57.55
C THR A 24 -21.64 22.87 -56.70
N THR A 25 -21.41 22.90 -55.40
CA THR A 25 -21.93 23.90 -54.49
C THR A 25 -20.81 24.55 -53.68
N LYS A 26 -20.85 25.88 -53.72
CA LYS A 26 -20.00 26.87 -53.06
C LYS A 26 -19.87 26.60 -51.57
N PRO A 27 -18.66 26.72 -50.99
CA PRO A 27 -18.50 26.51 -49.53
C PRO A 27 -19.15 27.66 -48.74
N PRO A 28 -19.81 27.35 -47.59
CA PRO A 28 -20.24 28.37 -46.65
C PRO A 28 -19.04 28.92 -45.87
N ALA A 29 -19.15 30.21 -45.52
CA ALA A 29 -18.14 30.96 -44.79
C ALA A 29 -17.74 30.28 -43.45
N GLU A 30 -16.44 30.20 -43.21
CA GLU A 30 -15.85 29.80 -41.92
C GLU A 30 -16.30 30.76 -40.81
N SER A 31 -17.11 30.26 -39.91
CA SER A 31 -17.35 30.85 -38.61
C SER A 31 -16.16 30.53 -37.71
N THR A 32 -15.26 31.49 -37.55
CA THR A 32 -14.19 31.43 -36.52
C THR A 32 -14.82 31.59 -35.16
N SER A 33 -15.21 30.47 -34.54
CA SER A 33 -15.41 30.41 -33.09
C SER A 33 -14.05 30.47 -32.41
N PRO A 34 -13.87 31.28 -31.34
CA PRO A 34 -12.60 31.31 -30.64
C PRO A 34 -12.33 29.94 -30.01
N VAL A 35 -11.16 29.40 -30.32
CA VAL A 35 -10.61 28.23 -29.65
C VAL A 35 -10.51 28.58 -28.15
N ALA A 36 -11.39 27.99 -27.35
CA ALA A 36 -11.25 28.02 -25.91
C ALA A 36 -9.92 27.34 -25.56
N THR A 37 -8.93 28.11 -25.21
CA THR A 37 -7.73 27.61 -24.52
C THR A 37 -8.17 27.01 -23.20
N THR A 38 -8.36 25.70 -23.19
CA THR A 38 -8.48 24.95 -21.93
C THR A 38 -7.13 25.06 -21.23
N GLU A 39 -7.03 25.95 -20.24
CA GLU A 39 -5.98 25.90 -19.26
C GLU A 39 -5.91 24.48 -18.68
N PRO A 40 -4.71 23.88 -18.51
CA PRO A 40 -4.59 22.63 -17.82
C PRO A 40 -5.21 22.80 -16.41
N PRO A 41 -5.95 21.81 -15.89
CA PRO A 41 -6.58 21.94 -14.58
C PRO A 41 -5.51 22.32 -13.57
N ALA A 42 -5.69 23.47 -12.93
CA ALA A 42 -4.86 23.95 -11.86
C ALA A 42 -4.76 22.80 -10.84
N LYS A 43 -3.55 22.47 -10.38
CA LYS A 43 -3.34 21.55 -9.26
C LYS A 43 -4.13 22.13 -8.09
N GLN A 44 -5.27 21.52 -7.79
CA GLN A 44 -6.08 21.90 -6.65
C GLN A 44 -5.29 21.46 -5.41
N GLU A 45 -4.62 22.39 -4.77
CA GLU A 45 -3.96 22.12 -3.49
C GLU A 45 -5.06 21.78 -2.47
N SER A 46 -4.90 20.65 -1.79
CA SER A 46 -5.83 20.20 -0.76
C SER A 46 -5.86 21.22 0.38
N SER A 47 -7.04 21.56 0.86
CA SER A 47 -7.17 22.51 1.98
C SER A 47 -6.61 21.91 3.28
N THR A 48 -6.15 22.76 4.19
CA THR A 48 -5.69 22.33 5.51
C THR A 48 -6.78 21.53 6.25
N THR A 49 -8.05 21.91 6.10
CA THR A 49 -9.20 21.20 6.67
C THR A 49 -9.32 19.78 6.10
N GLU A 50 -9.16 19.62 4.80
CA GLU A 50 -9.23 18.32 4.14
C GLU A 50 -8.07 17.41 4.59
N ILE A 51 -6.85 17.95 4.70
CA ILE A 51 -5.67 17.23 5.20
C ILE A 51 -5.89 16.80 6.67
N THR A 52 -6.43 17.68 7.53
CA THR A 52 -6.70 17.35 8.93
C THR A 52 -7.75 16.25 9.06
N GLU A 53 -8.83 16.34 8.28
CA GLU A 53 -9.83 15.26 8.24
C GLU A 53 -9.22 13.95 7.71
N GLY A 54 -8.39 14.02 6.68
CA GLY A 54 -7.67 12.86 6.16
C GLY A 54 -6.75 12.21 7.20
N GLN A 55 -6.07 12.99 8.02
CA GLN A 55 -5.28 12.49 9.15
C GLN A 55 -6.17 11.76 10.16
N ARG A 56 -7.32 12.35 10.51
CA ARG A 56 -8.28 11.70 11.41
C ARG A 56 -8.75 10.35 10.84
N VAL A 57 -9.11 10.32 9.56
CA VAL A 57 -9.51 9.09 8.87
C VAL A 57 -8.36 8.07 8.88
N PHE A 58 -7.16 8.47 8.52
CA PHE A 58 -5.99 7.58 8.48
C PHE A 58 -5.69 6.95 9.85
N ARG A 59 -5.81 7.75 10.92
CA ARG A 59 -5.42 7.33 12.28
C ARG A 59 -6.51 6.57 13.03
N PHE A 60 -7.79 6.89 12.79
CA PHE A 60 -8.86 6.50 13.69
C PHE A 60 -10.10 5.91 13.02
N GLU A 61 -10.22 5.95 11.68
CA GLU A 61 -11.40 5.44 11.00
C GLU A 61 -11.28 3.93 10.74
N THR A 62 -12.24 3.16 11.23
CA THR A 62 -12.33 1.70 11.07
C THR A 62 -13.26 1.30 9.92
N PHE A 63 -14.06 2.24 9.43
CA PHE A 63 -15.07 1.98 8.40
C PHE A 63 -16.08 0.90 8.79
N GLY A 64 -16.30 0.66 10.09
CA GLY A 64 -17.20 -0.38 10.60
C GLY A 64 -16.62 -1.80 10.53
N ASP A 65 -15.31 -1.93 10.46
CA ASP A 65 -14.60 -3.23 10.35
C ASP A 65 -14.62 -4.06 11.63
N GLU A 66 -15.14 -3.52 12.74
CA GLU A 66 -15.33 -4.24 13.99
C GLU A 66 -16.18 -5.50 13.82
N GLN A 67 -17.05 -5.56 12.79
CA GLN A 67 -17.78 -6.77 12.45
C GLN A 67 -16.85 -7.92 12.07
N LEU A 68 -15.72 -7.63 11.43
CA LEU A 68 -14.73 -8.66 11.14
C LEU A 68 -13.89 -8.98 12.39
N TRP A 69 -13.31 -7.96 13.01
CA TRP A 69 -12.31 -8.17 14.06
C TRP A 69 -12.91 -8.61 15.39
N THR A 70 -14.11 -8.10 15.74
CA THR A 70 -14.84 -8.47 16.95
C THR A 70 -15.77 -9.64 16.71
N ASP A 71 -16.75 -9.49 15.80
CA ASP A 71 -17.87 -10.46 15.75
C ASP A 71 -17.45 -11.77 15.07
N LYS A 72 -16.66 -11.72 14.00
CA LYS A 72 -16.22 -12.90 13.26
C LYS A 72 -14.93 -13.52 13.80
N LEU A 73 -13.89 -12.71 14.04
CA LEU A 73 -12.57 -13.20 14.46
C LEU A 73 -12.42 -13.29 15.98
N ARG A 74 -13.27 -12.63 16.76
CA ARG A 74 -13.27 -12.60 18.22
C ARG A 74 -11.93 -12.19 18.83
N LEU A 75 -11.23 -11.25 18.18
CA LEU A 75 -9.92 -10.82 18.65
C LEU A 75 -10.01 -9.89 19.86
N ASN A 76 -11.11 -9.19 20.09
CA ASN A 76 -11.38 -8.43 21.31
C ASN A 76 -11.23 -9.32 22.57
N GLU A 77 -11.78 -10.53 22.55
CA GLU A 77 -11.66 -11.47 23.68
C GLU A 77 -10.22 -11.94 23.94
N VAL A 78 -9.47 -12.15 22.84
CA VAL A 78 -8.06 -12.56 22.92
C VAL A 78 -7.19 -11.44 23.48
N VAL A 79 -7.40 -10.20 22.98
CA VAL A 79 -6.66 -9.03 23.45
C VAL A 79 -6.93 -8.77 24.92
N GLU A 80 -8.19 -8.79 25.33
CA GLU A 80 -8.58 -8.52 26.71
C GLU A 80 -7.96 -9.52 27.70
N LYS A 81 -7.90 -10.80 27.33
CA LYS A 81 -7.53 -11.87 28.26
C LYS A 81 -6.05 -12.26 28.20
N ASN A 82 -5.42 -12.16 27.03
CA ASN A 82 -4.16 -12.84 26.76
C ASN A 82 -3.06 -11.94 26.17
N VAL A 83 -3.34 -10.68 25.83
CA VAL A 83 -2.35 -9.82 25.18
C VAL A 83 -1.92 -8.71 26.13
N ASP A 84 -0.82 -8.91 26.80
CA ASP A 84 -0.11 -7.87 27.54
C ASP A 84 0.68 -6.94 26.59
N PRO A 85 1.10 -5.74 27.02
CA PRO A 85 1.89 -4.81 26.19
C PRO A 85 3.17 -5.42 25.64
N THR A 86 3.86 -6.29 26.40
CA THR A 86 5.09 -6.94 25.94
C THR A 86 4.80 -7.87 24.75
N THR A 87 3.71 -8.62 24.83
CA THR A 87 3.23 -9.50 23.74
C THR A 87 2.79 -8.67 22.52
N ALA A 88 2.07 -7.58 22.74
CA ALA A 88 1.64 -6.65 21.69
C ALA A 88 2.84 -6.04 20.92
N LEU A 89 3.87 -5.58 21.65
CA LEU A 89 5.10 -5.06 21.06
C LEU A 89 5.89 -6.13 20.28
N LYS A 90 5.91 -7.38 20.74
CA LYS A 90 6.57 -8.50 20.04
C LYS A 90 5.96 -8.81 18.69
N VAL A 91 4.65 -8.65 18.52
CA VAL A 91 4.00 -8.79 17.22
C VAL A 91 4.02 -7.51 16.40
N GLY A 92 4.74 -6.49 16.87
CA GLY A 92 5.03 -5.25 16.15
C GLY A 92 3.99 -4.16 16.30
N LEU A 93 3.03 -4.27 17.22
CA LEU A 93 2.17 -3.14 17.57
C LEU A 93 3.02 -2.01 18.14
N LYS A 94 2.55 -0.78 17.98
CA LYS A 94 3.26 0.44 18.40
C LYS A 94 2.39 1.24 19.36
N VAL A 95 3.05 1.98 20.27
CA VAL A 95 2.39 2.85 21.23
C VAL A 95 2.83 4.30 20.97
N ASP A 96 1.85 5.16 20.76
CA ASP A 96 2.03 6.60 20.57
C ASP A 96 2.26 7.27 21.93
N ALA A 97 3.49 7.76 22.14
CA ALA A 97 3.86 8.39 23.40
C ALA A 97 3.19 9.75 23.59
N ASP A 98 2.77 10.43 22.51
CA ASP A 98 2.18 11.78 22.58
C ASP A 98 0.81 11.81 23.28
N VAL A 99 0.11 10.68 23.34
CA VAL A 99 -1.20 10.58 24.00
C VAL A 99 -1.11 9.98 25.40
N LEU A 100 0.09 9.60 25.85
CA LEU A 100 0.27 9.02 27.18
C LEU A 100 0.40 10.10 28.25
N PRO A 101 -0.27 9.97 29.41
CA PRO A 101 0.00 10.81 30.56
C PRO A 101 1.47 10.67 31.02
N ALA A 102 2.07 11.79 31.45
CA ALA A 102 3.44 11.80 31.94
C ALA A 102 3.67 10.78 33.07
N GLY A 103 4.73 9.99 32.94
CA GLY A 103 5.11 8.98 33.93
C GLY A 103 4.18 7.77 34.03
N VAL A 104 3.25 7.57 33.08
CA VAL A 104 2.34 6.43 33.10
C VAL A 104 3.08 5.10 32.93
N LEU A 105 4.08 5.06 32.05
CA LEU A 105 4.84 3.81 31.78
C LEU A 105 5.66 3.31 32.97
N GLU A 106 6.03 4.18 33.89
CA GLU A 106 6.73 3.83 35.13
C GLU A 106 5.81 3.16 36.17
N LYS A 107 4.48 3.35 36.02
CA LYS A 107 3.46 2.94 36.99
C LYS A 107 2.62 1.76 36.56
N VAL A 108 2.72 1.33 35.29
CA VAL A 108 1.91 0.24 34.75
C VAL A 108 2.69 -1.06 34.68
N ASP A 109 1.98 -2.17 34.85
CA ASP A 109 2.56 -3.49 34.62
C ASP A 109 2.46 -3.85 33.13
N LEU A 110 3.60 -3.85 32.45
CA LEU A 110 3.68 -4.19 31.01
C LEU A 110 3.42 -5.70 30.73
N LYS A 111 3.25 -6.52 31.75
CA LYS A 111 2.89 -7.94 31.63
C LYS A 111 1.41 -8.21 31.94
N SER A 112 0.64 -7.17 32.20
CA SER A 112 -0.80 -7.27 32.47
C SER A 112 -1.62 -6.97 31.21
N PRO A 113 -2.54 -7.87 30.76
CA PRO A 113 -3.50 -7.56 29.70
C PRO A 113 -4.38 -6.34 30.02
N ALA A 114 -4.69 -6.07 31.30
CA ALA A 114 -5.42 -4.89 31.70
C ALA A 114 -4.70 -3.57 31.31
N THR A 115 -3.37 -3.58 31.26
CA THR A 115 -2.60 -2.44 30.75
C THR A 115 -2.83 -2.24 29.24
N THR A 116 -2.93 -3.31 28.47
CA THR A 116 -3.28 -3.21 27.04
C THR A 116 -4.67 -2.60 26.86
N VAL A 117 -5.66 -3.03 27.65
CA VAL A 117 -7.01 -2.45 27.63
C VAL A 117 -6.96 -0.95 27.97
N ALA A 118 -6.20 -0.56 28.99
CA ALA A 118 -6.03 0.83 29.36
C ALA A 118 -5.38 1.68 28.24
N LEU A 119 -4.36 1.15 27.55
CA LEU A 119 -3.72 1.78 26.40
C LEU A 119 -4.70 1.94 25.22
N LEU A 120 -5.51 0.94 24.94
CA LEU A 120 -6.57 1.01 23.92
C LEU A 120 -7.61 2.07 24.27
N LYS A 121 -8.05 2.14 25.52
CA LYS A 121 -9.01 3.17 26.00
C LYS A 121 -8.48 4.60 25.84
N MET A 122 -7.16 4.79 25.87
CA MET A 122 -6.49 6.07 25.60
C MET A 122 -6.23 6.32 24.11
N ASN A 123 -6.58 5.42 23.20
CA ASN A 123 -6.20 5.44 21.78
C ASN A 123 -4.67 5.49 21.58
N ALA A 124 -3.91 4.94 22.50
CA ALA A 124 -2.45 4.97 22.45
C ALA A 124 -1.85 3.86 21.58
N VAL A 125 -2.60 2.80 21.29
CA VAL A 125 -2.11 1.72 20.41
C VAL A 125 -2.33 2.11 18.96
N VAL A 126 -1.24 2.33 18.24
CA VAL A 126 -1.27 2.83 16.86
C VAL A 126 -2.02 1.87 15.94
N GLY A 127 -3.07 2.37 15.29
CA GLY A 127 -3.82 1.62 14.30
C GLY A 127 -4.87 0.65 14.84
N LEU A 128 -5.10 0.64 16.14
CA LEU A 128 -6.22 -0.07 16.77
C LEU A 128 -7.21 0.93 17.37
N GLN A 129 -8.49 0.64 17.20
CA GLN A 129 -9.58 1.37 17.83
C GLN A 129 -10.42 0.41 18.66
N ALA A 130 -10.71 0.78 19.90
CA ALA A 130 -11.50 -0.06 20.79
C ALA A 130 -12.58 0.76 21.51
N THR A 131 -13.79 0.18 21.59
CA THR A 131 -14.79 0.62 22.55
C THR A 131 -14.66 -0.24 23.79
N VAL A 132 -14.36 0.42 24.91
CA VAL A 132 -14.18 -0.24 26.22
C VAL A 132 -15.27 0.25 27.15
N ASP A 133 -16.02 -0.67 27.75
CA ASP A 133 -17.11 -0.36 28.68
C ASP A 133 -16.62 0.08 30.09
N ALA A 134 -17.57 0.33 31.00
CA ALA A 134 -17.28 0.76 32.36
C ALA A 134 -16.55 -0.30 33.19
N ASP A 135 -16.72 -1.58 32.86
CA ASP A 135 -16.11 -2.73 33.53
C ASP A 135 -14.76 -3.10 32.91
N ASN A 136 -14.28 -2.29 31.96
CA ASN A 136 -13.06 -2.47 31.17
C ASN A 136 -13.08 -3.69 30.22
N HIS A 137 -14.24 -4.12 29.75
CA HIS A 137 -14.35 -5.10 28.67
C HIS A 137 -14.27 -4.42 27.29
N ILE A 138 -13.54 -5.05 26.37
CA ILE A 138 -13.48 -4.59 24.97
C ILE A 138 -14.73 -5.08 24.24
N THR A 139 -15.71 -4.20 24.07
CA THR A 139 -16.98 -4.50 23.39
C THR A 139 -16.86 -4.43 21.88
N ARG A 140 -15.97 -3.58 21.35
CA ARG A 140 -15.66 -3.45 19.91
C ARG A 140 -14.17 -3.25 19.73
N LEU A 141 -13.61 -3.87 18.70
CA LEU A 141 -12.21 -3.72 18.29
C LEU A 141 -12.15 -3.66 16.78
N GLY A 142 -11.53 -2.64 16.24
CA GLY A 142 -11.30 -2.43 14.81
C GLY A 142 -9.88 -2.00 14.52
N VAL A 143 -9.52 -1.99 13.23
CA VAL A 143 -8.21 -1.57 12.75
C VAL A 143 -8.31 -0.34 11.86
N THR A 144 -7.20 0.39 11.71
CA THR A 144 -7.15 1.59 10.84
C THR A 144 -5.96 1.50 9.89
N CYS A 145 -5.89 2.40 8.89
CA CYS A 145 -4.76 2.47 7.95
C CYS A 145 -3.40 2.59 8.68
N ALA A 146 -3.39 3.25 9.84
CA ALA A 146 -2.21 3.48 10.64
C ALA A 146 -1.58 2.20 11.20
N LEU A 147 -2.32 1.09 11.32
CA LEU A 147 -1.78 -0.18 11.80
C LEU A 147 -0.57 -0.63 10.96
N CYS A 148 -0.72 -0.60 9.63
CA CYS A 148 0.31 -1.03 8.69
C CYS A 148 1.22 0.12 8.23
N HIS A 149 0.70 1.35 8.21
CA HIS A 149 1.35 2.50 7.60
C HIS A 149 1.71 3.61 8.60
N SER A 150 1.87 3.26 9.88
CA SER A 150 2.52 4.13 10.89
C SER A 150 3.45 3.32 11.76
N THR A 151 4.51 3.95 12.20
CA THR A 151 5.41 3.45 13.23
C THR A 151 5.64 4.53 14.28
N VAL A 152 6.60 4.32 15.18
CA VAL A 152 7.09 5.31 16.14
C VAL A 152 8.61 5.44 16.03
N ASP A 153 9.18 6.48 16.63
CA ASP A 153 10.61 6.74 16.59
C ASP A 153 11.43 6.00 17.66
N ASP A 154 10.76 5.16 18.47
CA ASP A 154 11.35 4.41 19.56
C ASP A 154 12.06 5.27 20.63
N SER A 155 11.73 6.58 20.70
CA SER A 155 12.39 7.56 21.58
C SER A 155 12.18 7.30 23.07
N VAL A 156 11.16 6.55 23.45
CA VAL A 156 10.89 6.17 24.84
C VAL A 156 11.45 4.77 25.14
N MET A 157 11.08 3.80 24.31
CA MET A 157 11.61 2.44 24.32
C MET A 157 11.23 1.73 23.01
N PRO A 158 11.83 0.58 22.66
CA PRO A 158 11.47 -0.13 21.42
C PRO A 158 9.97 -0.35 21.28
N GLY A 159 9.37 0.22 20.24
CA GLY A 159 7.94 0.16 19.96
C GLY A 159 7.09 1.26 20.62
N ILE A 160 7.69 2.15 21.42
CA ILE A 160 7.01 3.28 22.06
C ILE A 160 7.78 4.57 21.78
N GLY A 161 7.11 5.57 21.23
CA GLY A 161 7.71 6.86 20.89
C GLY A 161 6.75 7.76 20.14
N HIS A 162 7.29 8.80 19.51
CA HIS A 162 6.53 9.75 18.70
C HIS A 162 6.13 9.13 17.37
N ARG A 163 4.89 9.34 16.99
CA ARG A 163 4.27 8.70 15.82
C ARG A 163 4.82 9.22 14.50
N LYS A 164 5.06 8.31 13.56
CA LYS A 164 5.48 8.58 12.19
C LYS A 164 4.46 8.00 11.21
N ASP A 165 3.52 8.81 10.77
CA ASP A 165 2.53 8.41 9.78
C ASP A 165 3.15 8.30 8.38
N GLY A 166 2.62 7.38 7.58
CA GLY A 166 3.12 7.05 6.25
C GLY A 166 4.30 6.07 6.25
N TRP A 167 4.96 5.87 7.40
CA TRP A 167 6.05 4.91 7.51
C TRP A 167 5.51 3.48 7.63
N PRO A 168 6.00 2.54 6.83
CA PRO A 168 5.55 1.16 6.93
C PRO A 168 6.00 0.54 8.24
N ASN A 169 5.07 -0.13 8.94
CA ASN A 169 5.42 -0.84 10.17
C ASN A 169 6.08 -2.19 9.85
N ARG A 170 7.40 -2.19 9.70
CA ARG A 170 8.20 -3.38 9.35
C ARG A 170 8.24 -4.46 10.43
N ASN A 171 7.88 -4.12 11.66
CA ASN A 171 7.82 -5.08 12.77
C ASN A 171 6.46 -5.76 12.87
N LEU A 172 5.41 -5.20 12.25
CA LEU A 172 4.05 -5.68 12.38
C LEU A 172 3.90 -7.07 11.74
N ASN A 173 3.56 -8.06 12.55
CA ASN A 173 3.24 -9.40 12.08
C ASN A 173 1.72 -9.59 12.00
N VAL A 174 1.12 -9.05 10.94
CA VAL A 174 -0.33 -9.10 10.70
C VAL A 174 -0.83 -10.54 10.70
N GLY A 175 -0.08 -11.43 10.07
CA GLY A 175 -0.45 -12.85 10.01
C GLY A 175 -0.49 -13.51 11.39
N ALA A 176 0.51 -13.24 12.24
CA ALA A 176 0.51 -13.76 13.61
C ALA A 176 -0.67 -13.19 14.43
N ILE A 177 -1.01 -11.91 14.24
CA ILE A 177 -2.16 -11.28 14.92
C ILE A 177 -3.48 -11.94 14.49
N ILE A 178 -3.71 -12.12 13.19
CA ILE A 178 -4.90 -12.81 12.68
C ILE A 178 -4.98 -14.25 13.20
N ALA A 179 -3.86 -14.95 13.24
CA ALA A 179 -3.78 -16.34 13.72
C ALA A 179 -4.10 -16.51 15.23
N LEU A 180 -4.14 -15.44 16.02
CA LEU A 180 -4.62 -15.47 17.41
C LEU A 180 -6.13 -15.75 17.50
N SER A 181 -6.88 -15.51 16.45
CA SER A 181 -8.33 -15.72 16.44
C SER A 181 -8.69 -17.15 16.88
N PRO A 182 -9.59 -17.34 17.87
CA PRO A 182 -9.96 -18.66 18.35
C PRO A 182 -10.81 -19.46 17.36
N VAL A 183 -11.37 -18.78 16.36
CA VAL A 183 -12.31 -19.38 15.39
C VAL A 183 -11.66 -19.84 14.09
N LEU A 184 -10.42 -19.45 13.83
CA LEU A 184 -9.70 -19.86 12.62
C LEU A 184 -9.22 -21.32 12.73
N ALA A 185 -9.42 -22.07 11.64
CA ALA A 185 -8.91 -23.42 11.48
C ALA A 185 -7.37 -23.45 11.45
N ALA A 186 -6.78 -24.55 11.91
CA ALA A 186 -5.32 -24.68 12.08
C ALA A 186 -4.54 -24.50 10.78
N ASP A 187 -5.06 -24.98 9.64
CA ASP A 187 -4.46 -24.82 8.32
C ASP A 187 -4.39 -23.35 7.90
N LYS A 188 -5.46 -22.58 8.15
CA LYS A 188 -5.48 -21.14 7.89
C LYS A 188 -4.52 -20.38 8.80
N LYS A 189 -4.48 -20.72 10.09
CA LYS A 189 -3.50 -20.14 11.03
C LYS A 189 -2.06 -20.36 10.55
N ALA A 190 -1.73 -21.56 10.09
CA ALA A 190 -0.40 -21.88 9.60
C ALA A 190 0.00 -20.99 8.40
N VAL A 191 -0.91 -20.73 7.46
CA VAL A 191 -0.66 -19.84 6.33
C VAL A 191 -0.41 -18.41 6.81
N TYR A 192 -1.28 -17.85 7.64
CA TYR A 192 -1.10 -16.51 8.19
C TYR A 192 0.23 -16.36 8.94
N GLN A 193 0.58 -17.34 9.79
CA GLN A 193 1.84 -17.33 10.55
C GLN A 193 3.09 -17.40 9.66
N SER A 194 2.99 -17.96 8.46
CA SER A 194 4.11 -18.07 7.52
C SER A 194 4.53 -16.74 6.88
N TRP A 195 3.69 -15.70 6.95
CA TRP A 195 4.00 -14.42 6.29
C TRP A 195 5.17 -13.67 6.94
N GLY A 196 5.27 -13.74 8.27
CA GLY A 196 6.29 -13.04 9.04
C GLY A 196 6.04 -11.52 9.19
N PRO A 197 6.96 -10.83 9.88
CA PRO A 197 6.82 -9.39 10.15
C PRO A 197 6.99 -8.54 8.89
N GLY A 198 6.30 -7.41 8.85
CA GLY A 198 6.38 -6.42 7.77
C GLY A 198 5.78 -6.86 6.45
N LYS A 199 5.02 -7.95 6.44
CA LYS A 199 4.43 -8.52 5.22
C LYS A 199 2.92 -8.77 5.36
N TYR A 200 2.23 -8.66 4.24
CA TYR A 200 0.80 -8.96 4.12
C TYR A 200 0.48 -9.44 2.70
N ASP A 201 -0.43 -10.40 2.57
CA ASP A 201 -0.97 -10.80 1.26
C ASP A 201 -2.37 -10.23 1.05
N PRO A 202 -2.52 -9.16 0.26
CA PRO A 202 -3.80 -8.50 0.08
C PRO A 202 -4.80 -9.27 -0.81
N ARG A 203 -4.43 -10.46 -1.31
CA ARG A 203 -5.29 -11.29 -2.16
C ARG A 203 -5.62 -12.65 -1.58
N TYR A 204 -4.98 -13.03 -0.48
CA TYR A 204 -5.12 -14.37 0.09
C TYR A 204 -6.56 -14.74 0.44
N ASN A 205 -7.31 -13.78 0.99
CA ASN A 205 -8.73 -13.99 1.32
C ASN A 205 -9.67 -14.10 0.11
N GLN A 206 -9.17 -13.86 -1.09
CA GLN A 206 -9.96 -13.90 -2.33
C GLN A 206 -9.64 -15.14 -3.17
N ASP A 207 -8.37 -15.47 -3.36
CA ASP A 207 -7.94 -16.56 -4.24
C ASP A 207 -7.29 -17.74 -3.52
N GLY A 208 -7.06 -17.63 -2.20
CA GLY A 208 -6.49 -18.68 -1.36
C GLY A 208 -5.00 -18.97 -1.61
N LYS A 209 -4.33 -18.16 -2.45
CA LYS A 209 -2.89 -18.29 -2.72
C LYS A 209 -2.10 -17.37 -1.80
N SER A 210 -0.97 -17.85 -1.30
CA SER A 210 -0.12 -17.11 -0.37
C SER A 210 1.17 -16.65 -1.05
N THR A 211 1.27 -15.35 -1.32
CA THR A 211 2.47 -14.66 -1.83
C THR A 211 2.56 -13.27 -1.15
N PRO A 212 2.92 -13.23 0.15
CA PRO A 212 2.87 -12.01 0.92
C PRO A 212 3.86 -10.97 0.41
N LEU A 213 3.41 -9.72 0.40
CA LEU A 213 4.17 -8.54 -0.01
C LEU A 213 4.71 -7.80 1.19
N VAL A 214 5.85 -7.16 1.02
CA VAL A 214 6.37 -6.18 1.97
C VAL A 214 5.41 -4.99 2.05
N LEU A 215 5.06 -4.56 3.26
CA LEU A 215 4.19 -3.39 3.47
C LEU A 215 4.83 -2.15 2.83
N PRO A 216 4.21 -1.50 1.85
CA PRO A 216 4.79 -0.32 1.21
C PRO A 216 4.66 0.93 2.09
N PRO A 217 5.50 1.96 1.88
CA PRO A 217 5.29 3.26 2.51
C PRO A 217 4.05 3.95 1.94
N ALA A 218 3.39 4.76 2.78
CA ALA A 218 2.29 5.64 2.40
C ALA A 218 2.67 7.13 2.47
N TYR A 219 3.95 7.45 2.25
CA TYR A 219 4.50 8.81 2.11
C TYR A 219 5.10 9.02 0.71
N GLY A 220 5.31 10.28 0.33
CA GLY A 220 5.91 10.65 -0.96
C GLY A 220 5.04 10.30 -2.16
N LEU A 221 3.71 10.21 -2.01
CA LEU A 221 2.79 9.73 -3.02
C LEU A 221 2.31 10.81 -3.99
N ALA A 222 2.48 12.09 -3.68
CA ALA A 222 1.89 13.21 -4.43
C ALA A 222 2.21 13.23 -5.95
N GLN A 223 3.32 12.64 -6.36
CA GLN A 223 3.74 12.59 -7.75
C GLN A 223 3.60 11.21 -8.39
N VAL A 224 2.91 10.28 -7.74
CA VAL A 224 2.73 8.92 -8.21
C VAL A 224 1.28 8.72 -8.65
N LYS A 225 1.11 8.26 -9.90
CA LYS A 225 -0.22 8.08 -10.49
C LYS A 225 -0.90 6.80 -10.01
N ASN A 226 -0.17 5.71 -10.01
CA ASN A 226 -0.67 4.40 -9.58
C ASN A 226 0.21 3.84 -8.47
N GLU A 227 -0.42 3.23 -7.50
CA GLU A 227 0.24 2.77 -6.30
C GLU A 227 0.41 1.25 -6.24
N THR A 228 1.17 0.80 -5.24
CA THR A 228 1.60 -0.56 -5.00
C THR A 228 2.46 -1.16 -6.11
N TYR A 229 2.90 -2.40 -5.93
CA TYR A 229 3.86 -3.04 -6.83
C TYR A 229 3.32 -3.33 -8.22
N THR A 230 2.01 -3.51 -8.37
CA THR A 230 1.35 -3.89 -9.62
C THR A 230 0.58 -2.75 -10.29
N ALA A 231 0.59 -1.55 -9.69
CA ALA A 231 0.03 -0.31 -10.26
C ALA A 231 -1.43 -0.43 -10.74
N GLU A 232 -2.26 -1.17 -10.04
CA GLU A 232 -3.65 -1.44 -10.47
C GLU A 232 -4.55 -0.22 -10.37
N GLY A 233 -4.15 0.81 -9.62
CA GLY A 233 -4.88 2.07 -9.48
C GLY A 233 -4.17 3.10 -8.62
N PRO A 234 -4.74 4.30 -8.52
CA PRO A 234 -4.25 5.36 -7.63
C PRO A 234 -4.43 4.99 -6.15
N ILE A 235 -3.87 5.82 -5.26
CA ILE A 235 -3.98 5.56 -3.81
C ILE A 235 -5.44 5.42 -3.32
N SER A 236 -6.38 6.18 -3.89
CA SER A 236 -7.81 6.05 -3.51
C SER A 236 -8.40 4.69 -3.88
N TYR A 237 -7.98 4.08 -4.99
CA TYR A 237 -8.36 2.72 -5.35
C TYR A 237 -7.87 1.73 -4.28
N TRP A 238 -6.60 1.84 -3.88
CA TRP A 238 -6.03 0.95 -2.88
C TRP A 238 -6.62 1.18 -1.48
N ASN A 239 -6.93 2.42 -1.11
CA ASN A 239 -7.62 2.72 0.13
C ASN A 239 -9.00 2.06 0.18
N ALA A 240 -9.79 2.18 -0.89
CA ALA A 240 -11.09 1.51 -0.98
C ALA A 240 -10.95 -0.01 -0.97
N TYR A 241 -10.04 -0.55 -1.79
CA TYR A 241 -9.76 -1.98 -1.84
C TYR A 241 -9.43 -2.56 -0.46
N VAL A 242 -8.47 -1.95 0.24
CA VAL A 242 -8.03 -2.43 1.55
C VAL A 242 -9.11 -2.25 2.60
N ALA A 243 -9.76 -1.08 2.67
CA ALA A 243 -10.81 -0.83 3.65
C ALA A 243 -11.95 -1.83 3.53
N VAL A 244 -12.42 -2.11 2.31
CA VAL A 244 -13.58 -2.99 2.08
C VAL A 244 -13.17 -4.46 2.11
N THR A 245 -12.11 -4.85 1.40
CA THR A 245 -11.83 -6.27 1.15
C THR A 245 -10.84 -6.89 2.13
N GLN A 246 -10.02 -6.09 2.84
CA GLN A 246 -8.99 -6.57 3.74
C GLN A 246 -9.27 -6.25 5.20
N MET A 247 -9.64 -5.00 5.50
CA MET A 247 -10.03 -4.61 6.86
C MET A 247 -11.41 -5.15 7.23
N GLY A 248 -12.29 -5.37 6.25
CA GLY A 248 -13.68 -5.81 6.48
C GLY A 248 -14.64 -4.65 6.72
N GLY A 249 -14.26 -3.45 6.30
CA GLY A 249 -15.06 -2.23 6.41
C GLY A 249 -16.33 -2.28 5.55
N GLN A 250 -17.33 -1.53 5.95
CA GLN A 250 -18.63 -1.41 5.29
C GLN A 250 -18.55 -0.34 4.20
N GLY A 251 -18.14 -0.72 3.00
CA GLY A 251 -18.01 0.19 1.88
C GLY A 251 -18.27 -0.47 0.55
N ASP A 252 -18.31 0.36 -0.50
CA ASP A 252 -18.44 -0.08 -1.86
C ASP A 252 -17.06 -0.25 -2.51
N PHE A 253 -16.83 -1.41 -3.10
CA PHE A 253 -15.67 -1.64 -3.95
C PHE A 253 -16.00 -2.59 -5.10
N SER A 254 -15.71 -2.18 -6.33
CA SER A 254 -15.92 -3.00 -7.52
C SER A 254 -14.68 -2.94 -8.42
N ASP A 255 -14.18 -4.10 -8.81
CA ASP A 255 -13.16 -4.24 -9.86
C ASP A 255 -13.44 -5.49 -10.70
N PRO A 256 -14.00 -5.33 -11.91
CA PRO A 256 -14.28 -6.45 -12.81
C PRO A 256 -13.04 -7.25 -13.20
N ARG A 257 -11.86 -6.63 -13.22
CA ARG A 257 -10.57 -7.32 -13.52
C ARG A 257 -10.24 -8.39 -12.48
N LEU A 258 -10.74 -8.21 -11.25
CA LEU A 258 -10.54 -9.11 -10.11
C LEU A 258 -11.77 -9.98 -9.81
N GLY A 259 -12.88 -9.75 -10.50
CA GLY A 259 -14.16 -10.38 -10.20
C GLY A 259 -14.76 -9.96 -8.85
N ILE A 260 -14.44 -8.74 -8.40
CA ILE A 260 -14.92 -8.21 -7.11
C ILE A 260 -16.04 -7.22 -7.37
N ASP A 261 -17.15 -7.39 -6.67
CA ASP A 261 -18.25 -6.43 -6.59
C ASP A 261 -18.88 -6.52 -5.19
N VAL A 262 -18.43 -5.62 -4.30
CA VAL A 262 -18.89 -5.54 -2.91
C VAL A 262 -19.68 -4.25 -2.74
N LYS A 263 -20.87 -4.36 -2.17
CA LYS A 263 -21.77 -3.25 -1.89
C LYS A 263 -22.27 -3.31 -0.47
N HIS A 264 -22.17 -2.22 0.26
CA HIS A 264 -22.73 -2.08 1.59
C HIS A 264 -23.62 -0.82 1.68
N SER A 265 -24.65 -0.90 2.50
CA SER A 265 -25.51 0.25 2.82
C SER A 265 -25.64 0.38 4.33
N PRO A 266 -25.17 1.48 4.91
CA PRO A 266 -24.52 2.63 4.27
C PRO A 266 -23.09 2.32 3.78
N ASP A 267 -22.64 3.04 2.73
CA ASP A 267 -21.22 3.07 2.33
C ASP A 267 -20.46 4.03 3.24
N MET A 268 -19.61 3.49 4.10
CA MET A 268 -18.81 4.25 5.07
C MET A 268 -17.42 4.64 4.53
N VAL A 269 -17.03 4.14 3.35
CA VAL A 269 -15.67 4.28 2.79
C VAL A 269 -15.59 5.41 1.76
N THR A 270 -16.44 5.40 0.74
CA THR A 270 -16.27 6.26 -0.46
C THR A 270 -16.18 7.74 -0.11
N SER A 271 -17.00 8.23 0.83
CA SER A 271 -17.00 9.64 1.23
C SER A 271 -15.72 10.08 1.97
N ARG A 272 -14.92 9.15 2.47
CA ARG A 272 -13.67 9.42 3.21
C ARG A 272 -12.43 9.46 2.31
N LEU A 273 -12.52 8.88 1.11
CA LEU A 273 -11.36 8.72 0.22
C LEU A 273 -10.70 10.04 -0.23
N PRO A 274 -11.43 11.13 -0.54
CA PRO A 274 -10.78 12.40 -0.92
C PRO A 274 -9.88 12.95 0.19
N ALA A 275 -10.39 13.07 1.40
CA ALA A 275 -9.63 13.57 2.55
C ALA A 275 -8.44 12.65 2.89
N LEU A 276 -8.65 11.33 2.88
CA LEU A 276 -7.59 10.35 3.11
C LEU A 276 -6.46 10.49 2.08
N ARG A 277 -6.79 10.63 0.78
CA ARG A 277 -5.81 10.90 -0.28
C ARG A 277 -5.07 12.21 -0.04
N ALA A 278 -5.78 13.29 0.31
CA ALA A 278 -5.19 14.59 0.57
C ALA A 278 -4.12 14.49 1.68
N TYR A 279 -4.44 13.79 2.77
CA TYR A 279 -3.49 13.55 3.85
C TYR A 279 -2.27 12.73 3.39
N GLN A 280 -2.47 11.60 2.73
CA GLN A 280 -1.37 10.75 2.25
C GLN A 280 -0.46 11.49 1.25
N HIS A 281 -1.03 12.33 0.40
CA HIS A 281 -0.25 13.17 -0.53
C HIS A 281 0.51 14.31 0.20
N SER A 282 0.07 14.73 1.38
CA SER A 282 0.79 15.73 2.18
C SER A 282 2.00 15.17 2.94
N LEU A 283 2.12 13.84 3.07
CA LEU A 283 3.22 13.21 3.78
C LEU A 283 4.50 13.19 2.93
N PRO A 284 5.58 13.92 3.32
CA PRO A 284 6.83 13.88 2.59
C PRO A 284 7.58 12.56 2.84
N ALA A 285 8.37 12.14 1.85
CA ALA A 285 9.35 11.08 2.08
C ALA A 285 10.41 11.58 3.08
N PRO A 286 10.79 10.75 4.07
CA PRO A 286 11.79 11.17 5.06
C PRO A 286 13.18 11.26 4.43
N PRO A 287 13.90 12.37 4.65
CA PRO A 287 15.30 12.46 4.23
C PRO A 287 16.16 11.49 5.06
N PRO A 288 17.31 11.05 4.53
CA PRO A 288 18.25 10.26 5.32
C PRO A 288 18.73 11.03 6.55
N PRO A 289 19.08 10.34 7.65
CA PRO A 289 19.63 10.99 8.83
C PRO A 289 20.85 11.84 8.51
N ALA A 290 20.98 13.00 9.15
CA ALA A 290 22.11 13.90 8.92
C ALA A 290 23.44 13.17 9.12
N GLY A 291 24.36 13.29 8.15
CA GLY A 291 25.68 12.65 8.17
C GLY A 291 25.69 11.14 7.87
N SER A 292 24.55 10.53 7.54
CA SER A 292 24.48 9.09 7.20
C SER A 292 24.84 8.79 5.74
N VAL A 293 25.00 9.82 4.90
CA VAL A 293 25.35 9.71 3.47
C VAL A 293 26.61 10.52 3.19
N ASP A 294 27.60 9.90 2.53
CA ASP A 294 28.75 10.60 1.98
C ASP A 294 28.36 11.24 0.63
N ALA A 295 28.27 12.56 0.62
CA ALA A 295 27.80 13.30 -0.55
C ALA A 295 28.74 13.15 -1.79
N ALA A 296 30.04 13.01 -1.60
CA ALA A 296 30.97 12.85 -2.70
C ALA A 296 30.88 11.44 -3.31
N VAL A 297 30.69 10.43 -2.49
CA VAL A 297 30.45 9.05 -2.91
C VAL A 297 29.10 8.93 -3.60
N ALA A 298 28.07 9.52 -3.03
CA ALA A 298 26.71 9.54 -3.61
C ALA A 298 26.67 10.22 -4.99
N GLU A 299 27.46 11.30 -5.21
CA GLU A 299 27.51 11.96 -6.52
C GLU A 299 28.17 11.08 -7.60
N ARG A 300 29.18 10.28 -7.26
CA ARG A 300 29.70 9.28 -8.19
C ARG A 300 28.67 8.19 -8.49
N GLY A 301 27.93 7.78 -7.44
CA GLY A 301 26.81 6.83 -7.55
C GLY A 301 25.70 7.36 -8.44
N ARG A 302 25.37 8.66 -8.36
CA ARG A 302 24.39 9.32 -9.24
C ARG A 302 24.76 9.18 -10.71
N THR A 303 26.03 9.40 -11.05
CA THR A 303 26.52 9.23 -12.43
C THR A 303 26.30 7.79 -12.94
N ILE A 304 26.45 6.78 -12.07
CA ILE A 304 26.20 5.38 -12.44
C ILE A 304 24.69 5.16 -12.61
N PHE A 305 23.88 5.66 -11.68
CA PHE A 305 22.43 5.56 -11.70
C PHE A 305 21.83 6.17 -12.98
N ASP A 306 22.25 7.37 -13.35
CA ASP A 306 21.76 8.09 -14.54
C ASP A 306 22.00 7.28 -15.82
N ARG A 307 23.09 6.53 -15.87
CA ARG A 307 23.44 5.70 -17.03
C ARG A 307 22.74 4.34 -17.05
N THR A 308 22.41 3.76 -15.88
CA THR A 308 22.01 2.35 -15.78
C THR A 308 20.59 2.14 -15.27
N CYS A 309 20.03 3.08 -14.50
CA CYS A 309 18.77 2.93 -13.77
C CYS A 309 17.71 3.97 -14.18
N ALA A 310 18.12 5.18 -14.56
CA ALA A 310 17.22 6.30 -14.83
C ALA A 310 16.29 6.11 -16.03
N SER A 311 16.53 5.10 -16.87
CA SER A 311 15.62 4.75 -17.99
C SER A 311 14.25 4.28 -17.51
N CYS A 312 14.17 3.65 -16.32
CA CYS A 312 12.95 3.21 -15.68
C CYS A 312 12.57 4.11 -14.50
N HIS A 313 13.56 4.52 -13.67
CA HIS A 313 13.36 5.42 -12.55
C HIS A 313 13.45 6.89 -12.98
N VAL A 314 12.45 7.34 -13.75
CA VAL A 314 12.49 8.63 -14.45
C VAL A 314 11.98 9.79 -13.60
N GLY A 315 12.61 10.95 -13.80
CA GLY A 315 12.17 12.24 -13.26
C GLY A 315 12.07 12.30 -11.74
N GLY A 316 11.42 13.33 -11.23
CA GLY A 316 11.23 13.55 -9.79
C GLY A 316 10.30 12.51 -9.10
N SER A 317 9.50 11.78 -9.87
CA SER A 317 8.68 10.68 -9.35
C SER A 317 9.46 9.38 -9.17
N GLY A 318 10.61 9.21 -9.86
CA GLY A 318 11.41 8.00 -9.83
C GLY A 318 10.70 6.76 -10.41
N THR A 319 9.74 6.97 -11.34
CA THR A 319 8.98 5.89 -11.98
C THR A 319 8.50 6.26 -13.38
N ASP A 320 8.61 5.34 -14.32
CA ASP A 320 8.04 5.44 -15.67
C ASP A 320 6.54 5.05 -15.70
N ASN A 321 6.01 4.51 -14.61
CA ASN A 321 4.60 4.12 -14.54
C ASN A 321 3.62 5.31 -14.56
N ASN A 322 4.07 6.53 -14.33
CA ASN A 322 3.24 7.71 -14.57
C ASN A 322 2.84 7.83 -16.05
N GLY A 323 3.65 7.28 -16.96
CA GLY A 323 3.33 7.06 -18.37
C GLY A 323 2.55 5.77 -18.67
N GLY A 324 2.31 4.94 -17.66
CA GLY A 324 1.60 3.66 -17.78
C GLY A 324 2.50 2.46 -18.02
N THR A 325 3.83 2.60 -17.99
CA THR A 325 4.78 1.50 -18.22
C THR A 325 4.70 0.47 -17.09
N LEU A 326 4.68 -0.80 -17.48
CA LEU A 326 4.76 -1.96 -16.59
C LEU A 326 5.84 -2.91 -17.12
N HIS A 327 6.52 -3.59 -16.21
CA HIS A 327 7.61 -4.51 -16.53
C HIS A 327 7.23 -5.94 -16.14
N PRO A 328 7.27 -6.89 -17.09
CA PRO A 328 7.18 -8.32 -16.77
C PRO A 328 8.27 -8.70 -15.75
N PRO A 329 8.01 -9.66 -14.83
CA PRO A 329 9.02 -10.10 -13.86
C PRO A 329 10.35 -10.52 -14.50
N ALA A 330 10.31 -11.08 -15.71
CA ALA A 330 11.51 -11.50 -16.45
C ALA A 330 12.46 -10.32 -16.78
N ASP A 331 11.94 -9.10 -16.96
CA ASP A 331 12.77 -7.93 -17.31
C ASP A 331 13.63 -7.46 -16.13
N THR A 332 13.18 -7.72 -14.92
CA THR A 332 13.81 -7.29 -13.67
C THR A 332 14.39 -8.45 -12.85
N GLY A 333 14.07 -9.69 -13.23
CA GLY A 333 14.52 -10.89 -12.53
C GLY A 333 13.92 -11.09 -11.13
N VAL A 334 12.85 -10.35 -10.78
CA VAL A 334 12.15 -10.51 -9.50
C VAL A 334 11.12 -11.64 -9.58
N ASP A 335 10.69 -12.16 -8.42
CA ASP A 335 9.67 -13.22 -8.38
C ASP A 335 8.35 -12.76 -9.03
N GLY A 336 7.76 -13.62 -9.84
CA GLY A 336 6.53 -13.33 -10.59
C GLY A 336 5.25 -13.87 -9.96
N ALA A 337 5.32 -14.58 -8.84
CA ALA A 337 4.18 -15.30 -8.28
C ALA A 337 3.01 -14.37 -7.91
N TYR A 338 3.31 -13.21 -7.33
CA TYR A 338 2.25 -12.23 -7.03
C TYR A 338 1.71 -11.57 -8.31
N ALA A 339 2.58 -11.14 -9.23
CA ALA A 339 2.14 -10.53 -10.50
C ALA A 339 1.22 -11.46 -11.29
N ALA A 340 1.49 -12.76 -11.31
CA ALA A 340 0.65 -13.76 -11.98
C ALA A 340 -0.81 -13.80 -11.50
N ARG A 341 -1.09 -13.26 -10.30
CA ARG A 341 -2.43 -13.15 -9.69
C ARG A 341 -3.13 -11.84 -10.02
N THR A 342 -2.51 -10.95 -10.80
CA THR A 342 -3.03 -9.63 -11.17
C THR A 342 -3.43 -9.58 -12.63
N ALA A 343 -4.22 -8.58 -13.01
CA ALA A 343 -4.67 -8.42 -14.39
C ALA A 343 -3.51 -8.12 -15.36
N SER A 344 -2.56 -7.29 -14.93
CA SER A 344 -1.41 -6.90 -15.75
C SER A 344 -0.32 -7.97 -15.87
N LYS A 345 -0.23 -8.88 -14.89
CA LYS A 345 0.85 -9.88 -14.73
C LYS A 345 2.25 -9.26 -14.74
N ALA A 346 2.36 -8.01 -14.33
CA ALA A 346 3.57 -7.21 -14.40
C ALA A 346 3.70 -6.31 -13.16
N TYR A 347 4.90 -5.76 -12.96
CA TYR A 347 5.20 -4.82 -11.89
C TYR A 347 5.46 -3.42 -12.46
N ARG A 348 5.18 -2.39 -11.65
CA ARG A 348 5.63 -1.04 -11.96
C ARG A 348 7.08 -0.85 -11.53
N THR A 349 7.76 0.11 -12.12
CA THR A 349 8.97 0.70 -11.54
C THR A 349 8.58 1.38 -10.22
N THR A 350 9.14 0.91 -9.10
CA THR A 350 8.86 1.47 -7.78
C THR A 350 9.53 2.84 -7.61
N PRO A 351 8.81 3.90 -7.20
CA PRO A 351 9.42 5.17 -6.83
C PRO A 351 10.52 5.02 -5.78
N LEU A 352 11.66 5.67 -5.99
CA LEU A 352 12.81 5.59 -5.08
C LEU A 352 12.77 6.77 -4.10
N ARG A 353 12.21 6.57 -2.91
CA ARG A 353 12.03 7.62 -1.89
C ARG A 353 12.17 7.07 -0.50
N GLY A 354 13.03 7.69 0.31
CA GLY A 354 13.29 7.26 1.67
C GLY A 354 13.88 5.84 1.75
N LEU A 355 14.68 5.45 0.76
CA LEU A 355 15.20 4.08 0.62
C LEU A 355 16.04 3.64 1.81
N TRP A 356 16.71 4.55 2.49
CA TRP A 356 17.56 4.25 3.63
C TRP A 356 16.85 3.48 4.76
N GLN A 357 15.50 3.57 4.84
CA GLN A 357 14.69 2.90 5.86
C GLN A 357 13.75 1.83 5.29
N HIS A 358 13.85 1.48 4.00
CA HIS A 358 12.91 0.59 3.30
C HIS A 358 13.18 -0.91 3.47
N ALA A 359 14.32 -1.30 4.01
CA ALA A 359 14.67 -2.72 4.15
C ALA A 359 13.53 -3.55 4.79
N PRO A 360 13.28 -4.80 4.30
CA PRO A 360 13.86 -5.43 3.13
C PRO A 360 13.27 -4.89 1.82
N TYR A 361 14.00 -5.07 0.72
CA TYR A 361 13.66 -4.54 -0.59
C TYR A 361 13.04 -5.59 -1.50
N PHE A 362 12.55 -5.13 -2.68
CA PHE A 362 11.65 -5.81 -3.59
C PHE A 362 10.26 -6.05 -2.97
N HIS A 363 9.30 -6.46 -3.80
CA HIS A 363 7.92 -6.66 -3.37
C HIS A 363 7.76 -7.78 -2.34
N ASP A 364 8.63 -8.78 -2.39
CA ASP A 364 8.63 -9.97 -1.54
C ASP A 364 9.65 -9.91 -0.39
N GLY A 365 10.50 -8.85 -0.37
CA GLY A 365 11.56 -8.68 0.63
C GLY A 365 12.77 -9.59 0.42
N SER A 366 13.00 -10.07 -0.80
CA SER A 366 14.10 -11.00 -1.13
C SER A 366 15.48 -10.37 -1.09
N ALA A 367 15.60 -9.03 -1.11
CA ALA A 367 16.85 -8.32 -0.89
C ALA A 367 16.87 -7.69 0.50
N ALA A 368 17.80 -8.11 1.35
CA ALA A 368 17.89 -7.63 2.73
C ALA A 368 18.47 -6.20 2.80
N THR A 369 19.35 -5.83 1.87
CA THR A 369 20.09 -4.56 1.85
C THR A 369 20.04 -3.91 0.46
N LEU A 370 20.39 -2.60 0.39
CA LEU A 370 20.59 -1.92 -0.90
C LEU A 370 21.74 -2.53 -1.70
N ALA A 371 22.75 -3.09 -1.03
CA ALA A 371 23.83 -3.81 -1.71
C ALA A 371 23.31 -5.06 -2.43
N ASP A 372 22.37 -5.79 -1.83
CA ASP A 372 21.73 -6.94 -2.48
C ASP A 372 20.90 -6.51 -3.69
N VAL A 373 20.22 -5.34 -3.62
CA VAL A 373 19.49 -4.76 -4.76
C VAL A 373 20.42 -4.45 -5.90
N VAL A 374 21.55 -3.76 -5.63
CA VAL A 374 22.55 -3.41 -6.64
C VAL A 374 23.17 -4.67 -7.26
N ALA A 375 23.57 -5.63 -6.44
CA ALA A 375 24.12 -6.92 -6.91
C ALA A 375 23.11 -7.72 -7.76
N HIS A 376 21.82 -7.69 -7.40
CA HIS A 376 20.76 -8.31 -8.17
C HIS A 376 20.67 -7.71 -9.58
N TYR A 377 20.57 -6.37 -9.69
CA TYR A 377 20.46 -5.70 -10.98
C TYR A 377 21.76 -5.76 -11.79
N ASP A 378 22.93 -5.72 -11.15
CA ASP A 378 24.20 -5.92 -11.83
C ASP A 378 24.23 -7.27 -12.55
N ARG A 379 23.82 -8.34 -11.86
CA ARG A 379 23.72 -9.69 -12.42
C ARG A 379 22.67 -9.81 -13.52
N VAL A 380 21.43 -9.36 -13.24
CA VAL A 380 20.27 -9.56 -14.15
C VAL A 380 20.42 -8.72 -15.42
N ARG A 381 20.88 -7.48 -15.28
CA ARG A 381 21.04 -6.53 -16.39
C ARG A 381 22.44 -6.56 -17.01
N LYS A 382 23.34 -7.40 -16.46
CA LYS A 382 24.74 -7.55 -16.91
C LYS A 382 25.46 -6.21 -16.98
N LEU A 383 25.35 -5.38 -15.92
CA LEU A 383 25.89 -4.02 -15.92
C LEU A 383 27.42 -4.00 -15.84
N GLY A 384 28.05 -5.04 -15.29
CA GLY A 384 29.50 -5.15 -15.15
C GLY A 384 30.11 -4.14 -14.21
N LEU A 385 29.43 -3.81 -13.11
CA LEU A 385 29.88 -2.82 -12.12
C LEU A 385 31.06 -3.36 -11.31
N THR A 386 32.10 -2.53 -11.14
CA THR A 386 33.16 -2.86 -10.19
C THR A 386 32.64 -2.78 -8.74
N PRO A 387 33.31 -3.44 -7.77
CA PRO A 387 32.92 -3.35 -6.36
C PRO A 387 32.88 -1.90 -5.83
N GLU A 388 33.72 -1.01 -6.35
CA GLU A 388 33.68 0.41 -6.00
C GLU A 388 32.42 1.09 -6.54
N GLN A 389 32.10 0.86 -7.82
CA GLN A 389 30.89 1.39 -8.44
C GLN A 389 29.62 0.90 -7.76
N GLN A 390 29.56 -0.36 -7.31
CA GLN A 390 28.45 -0.88 -6.54
C GLN A 390 28.30 -0.14 -5.21
N ARG A 391 29.39 0.12 -4.48
CA ARG A 391 29.36 0.91 -3.23
C ARG A 391 28.91 2.35 -3.47
N ASP A 392 29.42 3.00 -4.51
CA ASP A 392 29.03 4.37 -4.88
C ASP A 392 27.53 4.44 -5.20
N LEU A 393 27.00 3.47 -5.96
CA LEU A 393 25.58 3.39 -6.28
C LEU A 393 24.71 3.15 -5.05
N VAL A 394 25.13 2.29 -4.11
CA VAL A 394 24.44 2.08 -2.83
C VAL A 394 24.36 3.39 -2.05
N GLU A 395 25.44 4.16 -2.01
CA GLU A 395 25.48 5.44 -1.28
C GLU A 395 24.52 6.46 -1.90
N TYR A 396 24.45 6.52 -3.23
CA TYR A 396 23.45 7.34 -3.91
C TYR A 396 22.02 6.88 -3.59
N LEU A 397 21.73 5.60 -3.65
CA LEU A 397 20.40 5.07 -3.31
C LEU A 397 19.98 5.39 -1.87
N LYS A 398 20.92 5.43 -0.92
CA LYS A 398 20.64 5.86 0.46
C LYS A 398 20.26 7.34 0.54
N SER A 399 20.69 8.16 -0.41
CA SER A 399 20.37 9.58 -0.45
C SER A 399 18.98 9.92 -0.98
N LEU A 400 18.29 8.94 -1.60
CA LEU A 400 16.95 9.06 -2.15
C LEU A 400 15.88 8.75 -1.07
#